data_8215ca4616dbad7f28e82cea16e71c0d
#
_entry.id   8215ca4616dbad7f28e82cea16e71c0d
#
_cell.length_a   1.000
_cell.length_b   1.000
_cell.length_c   1.000
_cell.angle_alpha   90.00
_cell.angle_beta   90.00
_cell.angle_gamma   90.00
#
_symmetry.space_group_name_H-M   'P 1'
#
loop_
_entity.id
_entity.type
_entity.pdbx_description
1 polymer ?
#
loop_
_entity_poly.entity_id
_entity_poly.type
_entity_poly.pdbx_seq_one_letter_code
_entity_poly.pdbx_strand_id
1 'polypeptide(L)'
;MRSADRSSLTLAALFLLPGLAWGANVGRDDAFVPDPESVRPQSIEEGEAWKEGRVTLPPWPSDSDLQEFAPDGPPSPFRFYIDTRHLSADTQGAVVRYVVVAESGSGTRNVSYEGIRCTLRGGYKVYAYGAGGRFAETHETDWLPIPTTGSEAYREDLWRNRFCVPRETRVKPVREMIRSLKGRGVPREHTGFQAD
;
A
#
# COMPACT_ATOMS: atom_id res chain seq x y z
N MET A 1 -73.72 18.80 -11.00
CA MET A 1 -74.52 19.81 -10.26
C MET A 1 -73.49 20.79 -9.72
N ARG A 2 -73.43 21.97 -10.38
CA ARG A 2 -73.68 23.32 -9.84
C ARG A 2 -72.77 23.66 -8.66
N SER A 3 -72.04 24.76 -8.59
CA SER A 3 -72.13 26.13 -9.07
C SER A 3 -70.87 26.84 -8.57
N ALA A 4 -70.05 27.54 -9.30
CA ALA A 4 -70.05 29.02 -9.47
C ALA A 4 -70.15 29.79 -8.14
N ASP A 5 -69.22 30.64 -7.83
CA ASP A 5 -69.26 32.11 -8.04
C ASP A 5 -68.06 32.82 -7.44
N ARG A 6 -67.36 33.61 -8.21
CA ARG A 6 -67.22 35.08 -8.22
C ARG A 6 -66.45 35.77 -7.10
N SER A 7 -65.37 36.33 -7.51
CA SER A 7 -65.04 37.76 -7.53
C SER A 7 -64.77 38.46 -6.17
N SER A 8 -63.57 38.98 -6.06
CA SER A 8 -63.40 40.42 -5.79
C SER A 8 -61.96 40.87 -6.01
N LEU A 9 -61.82 41.77 -6.94
CA LEU A 9 -60.66 42.67 -7.14
C LEU A 9 -60.56 43.57 -5.93
N THR A 10 -59.35 43.76 -5.40
CA THR A 10 -58.96 45.01 -4.78
C THR A 10 -57.56 45.41 -5.25
N LEU A 11 -57.56 46.48 -6.00
CA LEU A 11 -56.38 47.30 -6.34
C LEU A 11 -55.90 48.01 -5.07
N ALA A 12 -54.62 47.99 -4.80
CA ALA A 12 -53.93 49.05 -4.05
C ALA A 12 -52.44 49.04 -4.40
N ALA A 13 -52.08 49.95 -5.27
CA ALA A 13 -51.14 51.06 -5.11
C ALA A 13 -49.71 50.70 -4.68
N LEU A 14 -48.90 50.66 -5.65
CA LEU A 14 -47.65 51.39 -5.97
C LEU A 14 -46.99 52.11 -4.79
N PHE A 15 -45.82 51.58 -4.31
CA PHE A 15 -44.71 52.39 -3.81
C PHE A 15 -43.40 51.89 -4.38
N LEU A 16 -42.95 52.58 -5.40
CA LEU A 16 -41.58 52.50 -5.94
C LEU A 16 -40.67 53.29 -4.98
N LEU A 17 -39.79 52.59 -4.28
CA LEU A 17 -38.60 53.14 -3.69
C LEU A 17 -37.37 52.65 -4.46
N PRO A 18 -36.54 53.53 -5.03
CA PRO A 18 -35.28 53.11 -5.61
C PRO A 18 -34.29 52.88 -4.46
N GLY A 19 -34.12 51.63 -4.07
CA GLY A 19 -33.02 51.19 -3.23
C GLY A 19 -31.73 51.27 -4.05
N LEU A 20 -30.87 52.21 -3.69
CA LEU A 20 -29.47 52.24 -4.13
C LEU A 20 -28.79 50.96 -3.62
N ALA A 21 -28.74 49.96 -4.45
CA ALA A 21 -27.86 48.81 -4.25
C ALA A 21 -26.42 49.29 -4.50
N TRP A 22 -25.70 49.58 -3.44
CA TRP A 22 -24.24 49.58 -3.50
C TRP A 22 -23.82 48.16 -3.70
N GLY A 23 -23.63 47.77 -4.94
CA GLY A 23 -22.90 46.55 -5.28
C GLY A 23 -21.48 46.71 -4.78
N ALA A 24 -21.16 46.07 -3.65
CA ALA A 24 -19.80 45.80 -3.30
C ALA A 24 -19.24 44.91 -4.41
N ASN A 25 -18.47 45.50 -5.28
CA ASN A 25 -17.64 44.77 -6.23
C ASN A 25 -16.54 44.10 -5.40
N VAL A 26 -16.86 42.95 -4.81
CA VAL A 26 -15.83 42.06 -4.28
C VAL A 26 -15.07 41.60 -5.50
N GLY A 27 -13.87 42.15 -5.66
CA GLY A 27 -12.95 41.81 -6.72
C GLY A 27 -12.76 40.29 -6.72
N ARG A 28 -13.31 39.72 -7.74
CA ARG A 28 -13.09 38.30 -8.09
C ARG A 28 -11.80 38.22 -8.89
N ASP A 29 -10.71 38.70 -8.29
CA ASP A 29 -9.38 38.67 -8.92
C ASP A 29 -8.60 37.41 -8.52
N ASP A 30 -9.25 36.47 -7.77
CA ASP A 30 -8.76 35.13 -7.64
C ASP A 30 -9.35 34.23 -8.73
N ALA A 31 -9.31 34.66 -9.98
CA ALA A 31 -9.32 33.72 -11.07
C ALA A 31 -8.09 32.83 -10.83
N PHE A 32 -8.31 31.61 -10.32
CA PHE A 32 -7.34 30.54 -10.38
C PHE A 32 -6.92 30.44 -11.85
N VAL A 33 -5.86 31.14 -12.18
CA VAL A 33 -5.19 30.97 -13.47
C VAL A 33 -4.64 29.56 -13.37
N PRO A 34 -5.15 28.58 -14.15
CA PRO A 34 -4.53 27.28 -14.19
C PRO A 34 -3.07 27.54 -14.53
N ASP A 35 -2.19 27.09 -13.65
CA ASP A 35 -0.76 27.15 -13.86
C ASP A 35 -0.51 26.64 -15.29
N PRO A 36 0.03 27.45 -16.21
CA PRO A 36 0.26 27.00 -17.56
C PRO A 36 1.10 25.75 -17.43
N GLU A 37 0.49 24.63 -17.82
CA GLU A 37 0.99 23.26 -17.81
C GLU A 37 2.49 23.25 -17.49
N SER A 38 2.81 22.91 -16.22
CA SER A 38 4.15 23.07 -15.67
C SER A 38 5.11 22.46 -16.67
N VAL A 39 5.85 23.31 -17.38
CA VAL A 39 6.83 22.88 -18.35
C VAL A 39 7.78 21.98 -17.57
N ARG A 40 7.64 20.66 -17.75
CA ARG A 40 8.57 19.70 -17.17
C ARG A 40 9.95 20.14 -17.61
N PRO A 41 10.88 20.38 -16.70
CA PRO A 41 12.22 20.74 -17.10
C PRO A 41 12.72 19.67 -18.06
N GLN A 42 13.08 20.06 -19.26
CA GLN A 42 13.59 19.12 -20.31
C GLN A 42 14.86 18.39 -19.88
N SER A 43 15.41 18.73 -18.73
CA SER A 43 16.57 18.10 -18.11
C SER A 43 16.24 16.90 -17.22
N ILE A 44 14.96 16.58 -17.00
CA ILE A 44 14.58 15.33 -16.32
C ILE A 44 14.40 14.28 -17.40
N GLU A 45 15.48 13.66 -17.82
CA GLU A 45 15.42 12.37 -18.48
C GLU A 45 14.81 11.42 -17.48
N GLU A 46 13.58 10.96 -17.71
CA GLU A 46 13.02 9.85 -16.97
C GLU A 46 13.94 8.66 -17.26
N GLY A 47 14.81 8.33 -16.32
CA GLY A 47 15.62 7.14 -16.39
C GLY A 47 14.72 5.94 -16.70
N GLU A 48 15.20 5.00 -17.51
CA GLU A 48 14.40 3.82 -17.88
C GLU A 48 13.77 3.22 -16.63
N ALA A 49 12.46 3.01 -16.68
CA ALA A 49 11.74 2.38 -15.58
C ALA A 49 12.40 1.02 -15.28
N TRP A 50 12.76 0.79 -14.02
CA TRP A 50 13.37 -0.47 -13.62
C TRP A 50 12.50 -1.64 -14.08
N LYS A 51 13.13 -2.58 -14.77
CA LYS A 51 12.51 -3.84 -15.20
C LYS A 51 13.12 -4.98 -14.41
N GLU A 52 12.25 -5.84 -13.88
CA GLU A 52 12.71 -7.03 -13.18
C GLU A 52 13.41 -7.98 -14.15
N GLY A 53 14.64 -8.37 -13.80
CA GLY A 53 15.36 -9.40 -14.55
C GLY A 53 14.72 -10.79 -14.35
N ARG A 54 15.28 -11.80 -15.06
CA ARG A 54 14.81 -13.18 -14.89
C ARG A 54 15.00 -13.62 -13.44
N VAL A 55 13.92 -14.14 -12.85
CA VAL A 55 13.90 -14.70 -11.50
C VAL A 55 14.13 -16.21 -11.59
N THR A 56 15.09 -16.71 -10.83
CA THR A 56 15.35 -18.16 -10.69
C THR A 56 14.68 -18.66 -9.44
N LEU A 57 13.92 -19.74 -9.55
CA LEU A 57 13.27 -20.37 -8.41
C LEU A 57 14.32 -21.00 -7.48
N PRO A 58 14.18 -20.81 -6.16
CA PRO A 58 15.06 -21.49 -5.19
C PRO A 58 14.72 -22.98 -5.12
N PRO A 59 15.60 -23.80 -4.53
CA PRO A 59 15.24 -25.16 -4.15
C PRO A 59 14.14 -25.17 -3.08
N TRP A 60 13.52 -26.33 -2.87
CA TRP A 60 12.52 -26.50 -1.82
C TRP A 60 13.11 -26.19 -0.44
N PRO A 61 12.43 -25.44 0.43
CA PRO A 61 12.98 -25.05 1.72
C PRO A 61 13.17 -26.27 2.64
N SER A 62 14.28 -26.26 3.38
CA SER A 62 14.54 -27.23 4.45
C SER A 62 14.00 -26.70 5.77
N ASP A 63 13.43 -27.56 6.60
CA ASP A 63 12.91 -27.16 7.93
C ASP A 63 13.99 -26.51 8.81
N SER A 64 15.26 -26.90 8.66
CA SER A 64 16.39 -26.31 9.38
C SER A 64 16.66 -24.85 9.02
N ASP A 65 16.23 -24.41 7.85
CA ASP A 65 16.47 -23.07 7.33
C ASP A 65 15.27 -22.14 7.57
N LEU A 66 14.16 -22.69 8.08
CA LEU A 66 12.93 -21.95 8.37
C LEU A 66 13.02 -21.19 9.68
N GLN A 67 12.86 -19.89 9.63
CA GLN A 67 12.74 -19.01 10.78
C GLN A 67 11.28 -18.62 10.99
N GLU A 68 10.70 -19.02 12.11
CA GLU A 68 9.37 -18.59 12.51
C GLU A 68 9.37 -17.09 12.83
N PHE A 69 8.30 -16.41 12.44
CA PHE A 69 8.04 -15.02 12.83
C PHE A 69 6.55 -14.82 13.09
N ALA A 70 6.24 -13.95 14.05
CA ALA A 70 4.86 -13.50 14.30
C ALA A 70 4.68 -12.13 13.64
N PRO A 71 3.77 -12.00 12.64
CA PRO A 71 3.45 -10.71 12.07
C PRO A 71 2.80 -9.78 13.11
N ASP A 72 3.11 -8.50 13.03
CA ASP A 72 2.37 -7.47 13.78
C ASP A 72 0.97 -7.36 13.19
N GLY A 73 -0.06 -7.34 14.03
CA GLY A 73 -1.43 -7.22 13.59
C GLY A 73 -2.40 -8.16 14.31
N PRO A 74 -3.61 -8.33 13.77
CA PRO A 74 -4.59 -9.24 14.37
C PRO A 74 -4.08 -10.69 14.35
N PRO A 75 -4.53 -11.52 15.30
CA PRO A 75 -4.15 -12.93 15.35
C PRO A 75 -4.45 -13.64 14.03
N SER A 76 -3.47 -14.38 13.52
CA SER A 76 -3.63 -15.21 12.33
C SER A 76 -3.87 -16.67 12.73
N PRO A 77 -4.70 -17.43 11.99
CA PRO A 77 -4.81 -18.88 12.16
C PRO A 77 -3.57 -19.64 11.67
N PHE A 78 -2.62 -18.93 11.05
CA PHE A 78 -1.39 -19.51 10.50
C PHE A 78 -0.17 -19.10 11.32
N ARG A 79 0.79 -20.03 11.42
CA ARG A 79 2.17 -19.74 11.77
C ARG A 79 2.95 -19.47 10.50
N PHE A 80 3.82 -18.49 10.53
CA PHE A 80 4.58 -18.08 9.35
C PHE A 80 6.06 -18.32 9.56
N TYR A 81 6.70 -18.82 8.51
CA TYR A 81 8.14 -19.07 8.49
C TYR A 81 8.75 -18.49 7.21
N ILE A 82 9.95 -17.97 7.32
CA ILE A 82 10.77 -17.52 6.17
C ILE A 82 11.97 -18.44 6.05
N ASP A 83 12.24 -18.91 4.83
CA ASP A 83 13.49 -19.59 4.52
C ASP A 83 14.62 -18.56 4.49
N THR A 84 15.46 -18.59 5.53
CA THR A 84 16.55 -17.64 5.70
C THR A 84 17.73 -17.89 4.78
N ARG A 85 17.85 -19.12 4.24
CA ARG A 85 18.93 -19.52 3.33
C ARG A 85 18.75 -18.91 1.93
N HIS A 86 17.51 -18.83 1.47
CA HIS A 86 17.18 -18.33 0.15
C HIS A 86 16.56 -16.91 0.17
N LEU A 87 16.65 -16.23 1.32
CA LEU A 87 16.28 -14.82 1.44
C LEU A 87 17.30 -13.96 0.70
N SER A 88 16.87 -13.18 -0.27
CA SER A 88 17.75 -12.36 -1.10
C SER A 88 17.26 -10.94 -1.26
N ALA A 89 18.16 -10.02 -1.52
CA ALA A 89 17.89 -8.59 -1.70
C ALA A 89 18.53 -8.09 -2.99
N ASP A 90 17.70 -7.55 -3.88
CA ASP A 90 18.11 -6.79 -5.05
C ASP A 90 18.06 -5.30 -4.70
N THR A 91 19.22 -4.69 -4.54
CA THR A 91 19.31 -3.28 -4.15
C THR A 91 18.97 -2.31 -5.28
N GLN A 92 19.15 -2.71 -6.54
CA GLN A 92 18.84 -1.86 -7.70
C GLN A 92 17.33 -1.74 -7.90
N GLY A 93 16.63 -2.88 -7.82
CA GLY A 93 15.18 -2.93 -7.93
C GLY A 93 14.45 -2.65 -6.60
N ALA A 94 15.19 -2.53 -5.51
CA ALA A 94 14.64 -2.46 -4.16
C ALA A 94 13.68 -3.62 -3.86
N VAL A 95 14.04 -4.84 -4.26
CA VAL A 95 13.22 -6.05 -4.13
C VAL A 95 13.86 -7.04 -3.17
N VAL A 96 13.04 -7.56 -2.26
CA VAL A 96 13.38 -8.71 -1.41
C VAL A 96 12.64 -9.92 -1.93
N ARG A 97 13.36 -11.01 -2.22
CA ARG A 97 12.75 -12.29 -2.62
C ARG A 97 12.94 -13.32 -1.52
N TYR A 98 11.89 -14.08 -1.22
CA TYR A 98 11.85 -14.98 -0.09
C TYR A 98 10.89 -16.14 -0.32
N VAL A 99 11.16 -17.27 0.33
CA VAL A 99 10.19 -18.35 0.47
C VAL A 99 9.46 -18.15 1.81
N VAL A 100 8.15 -18.16 1.77
CA VAL A 100 7.30 -18.17 2.96
C VAL A 100 6.54 -19.48 3.07
N VAL A 101 6.46 -20.00 4.29
CA VAL A 101 5.63 -21.14 4.65
C VAL A 101 4.56 -20.65 5.62
N ALA A 102 3.29 -20.80 5.26
CA ALA A 102 2.15 -20.57 6.13
C ALA A 102 1.57 -21.91 6.58
N GLU A 103 1.74 -22.22 7.86
CA GLU A 103 1.31 -23.48 8.46
C GLU A 103 0.04 -23.28 9.27
N SER A 104 -1.02 -24.02 8.94
CA SER A 104 -2.28 -24.02 9.67
C SER A 104 -2.16 -24.74 11.02
N GLY A 105 -3.15 -24.56 11.90
CA GLY A 105 -3.22 -25.31 13.17
C GLY A 105 -3.31 -26.82 13.00
N SER A 106 -3.70 -27.32 11.83
CA SER A 106 -3.70 -28.76 11.48
C SER A 106 -2.35 -29.26 10.93
N GLY A 107 -1.34 -28.38 10.80
CA GLY A 107 -0.03 -28.73 10.24
C GLY A 107 0.02 -28.70 8.70
N THR A 108 -1.06 -28.27 8.03
CA THR A 108 -1.03 -28.09 6.57
C THR A 108 -0.18 -26.88 6.22
N ARG A 109 0.77 -27.05 5.30
CA ARG A 109 1.71 -26.02 4.88
C ARG A 109 1.40 -25.52 3.47
N ASN A 110 1.22 -24.22 3.32
CA ASN A 110 1.21 -23.52 2.07
C ASN A 110 2.56 -22.85 1.89
N VAL A 111 3.24 -23.19 0.80
CA VAL A 111 4.58 -22.64 0.50
C VAL A 111 4.47 -21.75 -0.72
N SER A 112 5.08 -20.59 -0.69
CA SER A 112 5.18 -19.70 -1.85
C SER A 112 6.54 -19.04 -1.94
N TYR A 113 6.98 -18.77 -3.17
CA TYR A 113 8.13 -17.93 -3.44
C TYR A 113 7.65 -16.57 -3.88
N GLU A 114 8.00 -15.55 -3.13
CA GLU A 114 7.42 -14.22 -3.23
C GLU A 114 8.48 -13.13 -3.29
N GLY A 115 8.06 -11.96 -3.76
CA GLY A 115 8.83 -10.73 -3.69
C GLY A 115 8.08 -9.60 -3.01
N ILE A 116 8.82 -8.78 -2.26
CA ILE A 116 8.35 -7.48 -1.77
C ILE A 116 9.21 -6.40 -2.39
N ARG A 117 8.56 -5.40 -3.01
CA ARG A 117 9.22 -4.21 -3.53
C ARG A 117 9.14 -3.09 -2.51
N CYS A 118 10.29 -2.58 -2.10
CA CYS A 118 10.43 -1.52 -1.11
C CYS A 118 10.24 -0.14 -1.76
N THR A 119 9.01 0.17 -2.13
CA THR A 119 8.59 1.51 -2.58
C THR A 119 7.78 2.19 -1.49
N LEU A 120 7.46 3.47 -1.64
CA LEU A 120 6.67 4.23 -0.67
C LEU A 120 5.28 3.63 -0.40
N ARG A 121 4.70 2.96 -1.39
CA ARG A 121 3.40 2.27 -1.27
C ARG A 121 3.54 0.78 -1.03
N GLY A 122 4.75 0.24 -1.18
CA GLY A 122 5.00 -1.19 -1.20
C GLY A 122 4.44 -1.87 -2.46
N GLY A 123 4.82 -3.11 -2.64
CA GLY A 123 4.26 -3.98 -3.66
C GLY A 123 4.69 -5.41 -3.38
N TYR A 124 3.88 -6.38 -3.74
CA TYR A 124 4.25 -7.79 -3.67
C TYR A 124 3.98 -8.50 -4.99
N LYS A 125 4.65 -9.62 -5.16
CA LYS A 125 4.48 -10.52 -6.30
C LYS A 125 4.71 -11.95 -5.86
N VAL A 126 3.90 -12.88 -6.36
CA VAL A 126 4.10 -14.31 -6.16
C VAL A 126 4.70 -14.89 -7.43
N TYR A 127 5.92 -15.42 -7.34
CA TYR A 127 6.61 -16.03 -8.48
C TYR A 127 6.22 -17.50 -8.66
N ALA A 128 6.00 -18.20 -7.54
CA ALA A 128 5.66 -19.61 -7.60
C ALA A 128 4.90 -20.05 -6.35
N TYR A 129 4.04 -21.03 -6.51
CA TYR A 129 3.42 -21.77 -5.43
C TYR A 129 4.03 -23.15 -5.28
N GLY A 130 4.13 -23.60 -4.03
CA GLY A 130 4.63 -24.94 -3.70
C GLY A 130 3.53 -26.01 -3.78
N ALA A 131 3.83 -27.08 -4.50
CA ALA A 131 2.97 -28.25 -4.56
C ALA A 131 3.83 -29.52 -4.63
N GLY A 132 3.58 -30.47 -3.75
CA GLY A 132 4.26 -31.78 -3.78
C GLY A 132 5.79 -31.70 -3.68
N GLY A 133 6.32 -30.78 -2.87
CA GLY A 133 7.76 -30.65 -2.63
C GLY A 133 8.53 -29.91 -3.74
N ARG A 134 7.85 -29.21 -4.63
CA ARG A 134 8.44 -28.43 -5.71
C ARG A 134 7.66 -27.14 -5.94
N PHE A 135 8.28 -26.17 -6.60
CA PHE A 135 7.64 -24.95 -7.01
C PHE A 135 7.03 -25.06 -8.41
N ALA A 136 5.83 -24.51 -8.58
CA ALA A 136 5.17 -24.27 -9.86
C ALA A 136 5.09 -22.77 -10.09
N GLU A 137 5.68 -22.29 -11.19
CA GLU A 137 5.68 -20.87 -11.55
C GLU A 137 4.26 -20.35 -11.75
N THR A 138 4.04 -19.11 -11.35
CA THR A 138 2.81 -18.39 -11.67
C THR A 138 2.97 -17.66 -13.00
N HIS A 139 1.83 -17.32 -13.62
CA HIS A 139 1.81 -16.44 -14.80
C HIS A 139 1.63 -14.96 -14.41
N GLU A 140 1.68 -14.66 -13.10
CA GLU A 140 1.55 -13.29 -12.59
C GLU A 140 2.76 -12.46 -13.02
N THR A 141 2.50 -11.39 -13.75
CA THR A 141 3.56 -10.51 -14.27
C THR A 141 3.66 -9.22 -13.48
N ASP A 142 2.60 -8.82 -12.79
CA ASP A 142 2.46 -7.51 -12.19
C ASP A 142 2.75 -7.50 -10.69
N TRP A 143 3.21 -6.35 -10.21
CA TRP A 143 3.33 -6.07 -8.80
C TRP A 143 1.99 -5.61 -8.24
N LEU A 144 1.47 -6.33 -7.26
CA LEU A 144 0.20 -6.04 -6.60
C LEU A 144 0.39 -5.16 -5.36
N PRO A 145 -0.61 -4.35 -4.98
CA PRO A 145 -0.59 -3.64 -3.71
C PRO A 145 -0.52 -4.60 -2.52
N ILE A 146 0.28 -4.26 -1.50
CA ILE A 146 0.41 -5.09 -0.30
C ILE A 146 -0.93 -5.14 0.45
N PRO A 147 -1.47 -6.35 0.73
CA PRO A 147 -2.70 -6.51 1.49
C PRO A 147 -2.46 -6.14 2.96
N THR A 148 -3.39 -5.37 3.53
CA THR A 148 -3.35 -4.89 4.92
C THR A 148 -4.30 -5.66 5.84
N THR A 149 -5.09 -6.57 5.28
CA THR A 149 -6.09 -7.36 6.02
C THR A 149 -6.08 -8.82 5.57
N GLY A 150 -6.70 -9.69 6.37
CA GLY A 150 -6.83 -11.10 6.06
C GLY A 150 -5.55 -11.90 6.31
N SER A 151 -5.53 -13.14 5.82
CA SER A 151 -4.42 -14.08 6.01
C SER A 151 -3.12 -13.67 5.32
N GLU A 152 -3.18 -12.73 4.40
CA GLU A 152 -2.05 -12.23 3.63
C GLU A 152 -1.43 -10.95 4.20
N ALA A 153 -2.00 -10.40 5.28
CA ALA A 153 -1.51 -9.18 5.94
C ALA A 153 -0.08 -9.32 6.51
N TYR A 154 0.46 -10.55 6.63
CA TYR A 154 1.86 -10.75 7.00
C TYR A 154 2.83 -10.03 6.06
N ARG A 155 2.44 -9.82 4.79
CA ARG A 155 3.26 -9.07 3.81
C ARG A 155 3.42 -7.61 4.20
N GLU A 156 2.42 -7.01 4.85
CA GLU A 156 2.52 -5.63 5.36
C GLU A 156 3.58 -5.54 6.48
N ASP A 157 3.60 -6.50 7.40
CA ASP A 157 4.61 -6.54 8.45
C ASP A 157 6.02 -6.76 7.88
N LEU A 158 6.17 -7.69 6.91
CA LEU A 158 7.44 -7.91 6.22
C LEU A 158 7.92 -6.62 5.54
N TRP A 159 7.04 -5.94 4.83
CA TRP A 159 7.38 -4.70 4.14
C TRP A 159 7.75 -3.58 5.11
N ARG A 160 6.87 -3.27 6.09
CA ARG A 160 7.03 -2.11 6.95
C ARG A 160 8.11 -2.28 8.00
N ASN A 161 8.22 -3.47 8.56
CA ASN A 161 8.98 -3.65 9.79
C ASN A 161 10.25 -4.47 9.59
N ARG A 162 10.26 -5.41 8.62
CA ARG A 162 11.33 -6.40 8.55
C ARG A 162 12.27 -6.25 7.37
N PHE A 163 11.76 -6.01 6.17
CA PHE A 163 12.55 -6.09 4.94
C PHE A 163 12.96 -4.73 4.39
N CYS A 164 12.09 -3.73 4.49
CA CYS A 164 12.34 -2.42 3.91
C CYS A 164 12.79 -1.40 4.96
N VAL A 165 13.57 -0.42 4.52
CA VAL A 165 13.88 0.76 5.34
C VAL A 165 12.64 1.66 5.35
N PRO A 166 12.10 2.01 6.53
CA PRO A 166 10.89 2.80 6.61
C PRO A 166 11.02 4.15 5.89
N ARG A 167 10.02 4.49 5.06
CA ARG A 167 9.95 5.74 4.30
C ARG A 167 11.03 5.93 3.23
N GLU A 168 11.78 4.89 2.91
CA GLU A 168 12.79 4.91 1.87
C GLU A 168 12.47 3.84 0.81
N THR A 169 12.93 4.08 -0.42
CA THR A 169 12.89 3.07 -1.49
C THR A 169 14.16 2.24 -1.43
N ARG A 170 14.32 1.49 -0.33
CA ARG A 170 15.54 0.72 -0.06
C ARG A 170 15.26 -0.53 0.77
N VAL A 171 15.96 -1.61 0.43
CA VAL A 171 15.95 -2.87 1.18
C VAL A 171 16.95 -2.81 2.35
N LYS A 172 16.63 -3.48 3.45
CA LYS A 172 17.58 -3.71 4.53
C LYS A 172 18.63 -4.75 4.11
N PRO A 173 19.82 -4.76 4.72
CA PRO A 173 20.75 -5.88 4.58
C PRO A 173 20.12 -7.20 5.04
N VAL A 174 20.34 -8.31 4.31
CA VAL A 174 19.73 -9.62 4.60
C VAL A 174 19.95 -10.05 6.06
N ARG A 175 21.14 -9.83 6.62
CA ARG A 175 21.43 -10.13 8.05
C ARG A 175 20.53 -9.38 9.04
N GLU A 176 20.11 -8.16 8.69
CA GLU A 176 19.19 -7.37 9.50
C GLU A 176 17.76 -7.86 9.37
N MET A 177 17.37 -8.25 8.15
CA MET A 177 16.08 -8.90 7.93
C MET A 177 15.95 -10.17 8.77
N ILE A 178 16.94 -11.08 8.72
CA ILE A 178 16.95 -12.32 9.51
C ILE A 178 16.90 -12.00 11.02
N ARG A 179 17.64 -11.00 11.48
CA ARG A 179 17.58 -10.58 12.89
C ARG A 179 16.19 -10.08 13.27
N SER A 180 15.55 -9.31 12.41
CA SER A 180 14.21 -8.77 12.66
C SER A 180 13.12 -9.86 12.67
N LEU A 181 13.31 -10.97 11.95
CA LEU A 181 12.41 -12.12 12.00
C LEU A 181 12.46 -12.84 13.36
N LYS A 182 13.62 -12.91 14.00
CA LYS A 182 13.82 -13.56 15.32
C LYS A 182 13.26 -12.76 16.50
N GLY A 183 13.17 -11.44 16.35
CA GLY A 183 12.58 -10.56 17.35
C GLY A 183 11.06 -10.50 17.21
N ARG A 184 10.33 -10.39 18.32
CA ARG A 184 9.01 -9.78 18.26
C ARG A 184 9.21 -8.39 17.73
N GLY A 185 8.43 -7.95 16.74
CA GLY A 185 8.43 -6.56 16.31
C GLY A 185 8.41 -5.70 17.58
N VAL A 186 9.37 -4.80 17.72
CA VAL A 186 9.35 -3.86 18.86
C VAL A 186 8.02 -3.14 18.77
N PRO A 187 7.13 -3.24 19.78
CA PRO A 187 5.92 -2.46 19.76
C PRO A 187 6.35 -1.01 19.54
N ARG A 188 5.74 -0.33 18.57
CA ARG A 188 5.93 1.11 18.46
C ARG A 188 5.50 1.68 19.80
N GLU A 189 6.46 1.97 20.68
CA GLU A 189 6.17 2.86 21.77
C GLU A 189 5.57 4.10 21.11
N HIS A 190 4.31 4.38 21.47
CA HIS A 190 3.77 5.70 21.25
C HIS A 190 4.74 6.66 21.97
N THR A 191 5.69 7.19 21.23
CA THR A 191 6.35 8.40 21.64
C THR A 191 5.27 9.48 21.58
N GLY A 192 4.40 9.46 22.59
CA GLY A 192 3.47 10.54 22.83
C GLY A 192 4.31 11.76 23.14
N PHE A 193 4.43 12.66 22.20
CA PHE A 193 4.60 14.05 22.53
C PHE A 193 3.32 14.42 23.31
N GLN A 194 3.37 14.35 24.62
CA GLN A 194 2.45 15.10 25.45
C GLN A 194 2.92 16.56 25.27
N ALA A 195 2.13 17.32 24.51
CA ALA A 195 2.20 18.76 24.57
C ALA A 195 1.59 19.16 25.92
N ASP A 196 2.45 19.72 26.79
CA ASP A 196 2.03 20.46 27.99
C ASP A 196 1.26 21.72 27.58
#